data_f4b2cfb13af8c89a723fb7227824eaef
#
_entry.id   f4b2cfb13af8c89a723fb7227824eaef
#
_cell.length_a   1.000
_cell.length_b   1.000
_cell.length_c   1.000
_cell.angle_alpha   90.00
_cell.angle_beta   90.00
_cell.angle_gamma   90.00
#
_symmetry.space_group_name_H-M   'P 1'
#
loop_
_entity.id
_entity.type
_entity.pdbx_description
1 polymer ?
#
loop_
_entity_poly.entity_id
_entity_poly.type
_entity_poly.pdbx_seq_one_letter_code
_entity_poly.pdbx_strand_id
1 'polypeptide(L)'
;MADKVEKILDIKVNYNEAIKAIAEYQTKIDKAKEAEAKLKEQLKAGDIKRQQYNEEMAASKAYINDCNDSIRVITKTMQNQLKQEKAQENSLVSLRAKLSNLTAEYDALSEAERNA
;
A
#
# COMPACT_ATOMS: atom_id res chain seq x y z
N MET A 1 7.38 -7.58 -9.74
CA MET A 1 7.22 -6.86 -8.47
C MET A 1 8.53 -6.77 -7.71
N ALA A 2 9.17 -7.89 -7.40
CA ALA A 2 10.47 -7.87 -6.76
C ALA A 2 11.51 -7.09 -7.57
N ASP A 3 11.53 -7.29 -8.87
CA ASP A 3 12.45 -6.60 -9.78
C ASP A 3 12.27 -5.08 -9.74
N LYS A 4 11.03 -4.64 -9.60
CA LYS A 4 10.73 -3.20 -9.54
C LYS A 4 11.24 -2.59 -8.24
N VAL A 5 11.12 -3.30 -7.14
CA VAL A 5 11.66 -2.87 -5.84
C VAL A 5 13.18 -2.83 -5.88
N GLU A 6 13.80 -3.88 -6.41
CA GLU A 6 15.24 -3.94 -6.55
C GLU A 6 15.76 -2.80 -7.41
N LYS A 7 15.06 -2.50 -8.50
CA LYS A 7 15.43 -1.40 -9.39
C LYS A 7 15.40 -0.06 -8.69
N ILE A 8 14.41 0.16 -7.85
CA ILE A 8 14.30 1.39 -7.05
C ILE A 8 15.48 1.51 -6.11
N LEU A 9 15.91 0.39 -5.51
CA LEU A 9 17.03 0.36 -4.60
C LEU A 9 18.37 0.52 -5.29
N ASP A 10 18.53 -0.11 -6.45
CA ASP A 10 19.77 -0.04 -7.22
C ASP A 10 20.06 1.39 -7.70
N ILE A 11 19.04 2.16 -7.96
CA ILE A 11 19.16 3.56 -8.36
C ILE A 11 19.52 4.42 -7.15
N LYS A 12 19.76 3.83 -6.02
CA LYS A 12 20.19 4.55 -4.81
C LYS A 12 19.44 5.86 -4.63
N VAL A 13 18.47 5.89 -3.74
CA VAL A 13 17.93 7.17 -3.35
C VAL A 13 16.85 7.72 -4.27
N ASN A 14 16.14 6.89 -4.98
CA ASN A 14 14.94 7.43 -5.56
C ASN A 14 13.78 7.25 -4.58
N TYR A 15 13.92 7.90 -3.41
CA TYR A 15 12.89 7.87 -2.39
C TYR A 15 11.57 8.41 -2.93
N ASN A 16 11.63 9.36 -3.86
CA ASN A 16 10.42 9.90 -4.49
C ASN A 16 9.70 8.83 -5.31
N GLU A 17 10.44 7.99 -6.02
CA GLU A 17 9.84 6.88 -6.77
C GLU A 17 9.24 5.83 -5.85
N ALA A 18 9.92 5.52 -4.75
CA ALA A 18 9.40 4.58 -3.77
C ALA A 18 8.12 5.11 -3.12
N ILE A 19 8.10 6.39 -2.76
CA ILE A 19 6.92 7.05 -2.22
C ILE A 19 5.77 7.01 -3.23
N LYS A 20 6.08 7.25 -4.50
CA LYS A 20 5.10 7.18 -5.58
C LYS A 20 4.56 5.78 -5.75
N ALA A 21 5.42 4.77 -5.66
CA ALA A 21 5.01 3.38 -5.75
C ALA A 21 4.05 3.00 -4.60
N ILE A 22 4.35 3.47 -3.40
CA ILE A 22 3.46 3.26 -2.24
C ILE A 22 2.09 3.91 -2.51
N ALA A 23 2.08 5.12 -3.02
CA ALA A 23 0.83 5.82 -3.35
C ALA A 23 0.03 5.08 -4.43
N GLU A 24 0.69 4.49 -5.41
CA GLU A 24 0.03 3.69 -6.43
C GLU A 24 -0.62 2.44 -5.82
N TYR A 25 0.06 1.77 -4.90
CA TYR A 25 -0.52 0.62 -4.21
C TYR A 25 -1.70 1.02 -3.34
N GLN A 26 -1.64 2.18 -2.69
CA GLN A 26 -2.77 2.71 -1.94
C GLN A 26 -4.00 2.91 -2.83
N THR A 27 -3.79 3.47 -4.01
CA THR A 27 -4.86 3.67 -4.99
C THR A 27 -5.47 2.34 -5.41
N LYS A 28 -4.65 1.31 -5.62
CA LYS A 28 -5.14 -0.02 -5.96
C LYS A 28 -5.97 -0.63 -4.83
N ILE A 29 -5.54 -0.43 -3.60
CA ILE A 29 -6.29 -0.89 -2.42
C ILE A 29 -7.64 -0.17 -2.35
N ASP A 30 -7.66 1.13 -2.55
CA ASP A 30 -8.88 1.92 -2.51
C ASP A 30 -9.89 1.44 -3.56
N LYS A 31 -9.41 1.16 -4.78
CA LYS A 31 -10.26 0.63 -5.84
C LYS A 31 -10.81 -0.75 -5.49
N ALA A 32 -9.99 -1.59 -4.89
CA ALA A 32 -10.44 -2.92 -4.46
C ALA A 32 -11.52 -2.81 -3.38
N LYS A 33 -11.39 -1.88 -2.46
CA LYS A 33 -12.39 -1.64 -1.42
C LYS A 33 -13.70 -1.09 -1.99
N GLU A 34 -13.63 -0.24 -3.00
CA GLU A 34 -14.82 0.22 -3.72
C GLU A 34 -15.54 -0.95 -4.37
N ALA A 35 -14.80 -1.85 -4.99
CA ALA A 35 -15.36 -3.06 -5.60
C ALA A 35 -16.04 -3.94 -4.55
N GLU A 36 -15.44 -4.07 -3.37
CA GLU A 36 -16.04 -4.81 -2.26
C GLU A 36 -17.35 -4.20 -1.82
N ALA A 37 -17.43 -2.88 -1.75
CA ALA A 37 -18.67 -2.19 -1.40
C ALA A 37 -19.77 -2.46 -2.42
N LYS A 38 -19.42 -2.47 -3.69
CA LYS A 38 -20.37 -2.81 -4.77
C LYS A 38 -20.86 -4.24 -4.65
N LEU A 39 -19.95 -5.16 -4.32
CA LEU A 39 -20.33 -6.57 -4.11
C LEU A 39 -21.34 -6.71 -2.98
N LYS A 40 -21.17 -5.98 -1.90
CA LYS A 40 -22.11 -6.00 -0.78
C LYS A 40 -23.49 -5.52 -1.21
N GLU A 41 -23.54 -4.46 -1.99
CA GLU A 41 -24.81 -3.94 -2.51
C GLU A 41 -25.47 -4.92 -3.46
N GLN A 42 -24.69 -5.53 -4.34
CA GLN A 42 -25.20 -6.53 -5.28
C GLN A 42 -25.76 -7.74 -4.55
N LEU A 43 -25.11 -8.17 -3.48
CA LEU A 43 -25.62 -9.28 -2.68
C LEU A 43 -26.94 -8.91 -2.02
N LYS A 44 -27.05 -7.72 -1.46
CA LYS A 44 -28.29 -7.23 -0.84
C LYS A 44 -29.43 -7.13 -1.84
N ALA A 45 -29.13 -6.69 -3.05
CA ALA A 45 -30.11 -6.54 -4.11
C ALA A 45 -30.50 -7.89 -4.74
N GLY A 46 -29.77 -8.96 -4.45
CA GLY A 46 -30.02 -10.26 -5.02
C GLY A 46 -29.46 -10.43 -6.42
N ASP A 47 -28.60 -9.51 -6.86
CA ASP A 47 -28.00 -9.57 -8.19
C ASP A 47 -26.95 -10.65 -8.31
N ILE A 48 -26.31 -11.02 -7.19
CA ILE A 48 -25.30 -12.08 -7.17
C ILE A 48 -25.63 -13.06 -6.05
N LYS A 49 -25.16 -14.28 -6.21
CA LYS A 49 -25.31 -15.32 -5.21
C LYS A 49 -24.24 -15.20 -4.14
N ARG A 50 -24.54 -15.70 -2.94
CA ARG A 50 -23.60 -15.66 -1.83
C ARG A 50 -22.28 -16.35 -2.16
N GLN A 51 -22.31 -17.43 -2.91
CA GLN A 51 -21.10 -18.12 -3.31
C GLN A 51 -20.18 -17.22 -4.15
N GLN A 52 -20.77 -16.53 -5.14
CA GLN A 52 -20.03 -15.58 -5.96
C GLN A 52 -19.48 -14.45 -5.12
N TYR A 53 -20.28 -13.90 -4.22
CA TYR A 53 -19.86 -12.86 -3.30
C TYR A 53 -18.65 -13.30 -2.47
N ASN A 54 -18.72 -14.49 -1.89
CA ASN A 54 -17.64 -15.02 -1.05
C ASN A 54 -16.36 -15.20 -1.83
N GLU A 55 -16.45 -15.71 -3.05
CA GLU A 55 -15.29 -15.92 -3.92
C GLU A 55 -14.63 -14.60 -4.31
N GLU A 56 -15.43 -13.63 -4.73
CA GLU A 56 -14.90 -12.34 -5.16
C GLU A 56 -14.36 -11.54 -3.98
N MET A 57 -14.99 -11.62 -2.82
CA MET A 57 -14.48 -10.98 -1.61
C MET A 57 -13.15 -11.58 -1.17
N ALA A 58 -13.03 -12.91 -1.24
CA ALA A 58 -11.77 -13.58 -0.91
C ALA A 58 -10.65 -13.17 -1.86
N ALA A 59 -10.94 -13.08 -3.15
CA ALA A 59 -9.96 -12.64 -4.15
C ALA A 59 -9.54 -11.18 -3.91
N SER A 60 -10.50 -10.32 -3.57
CA SER A 60 -10.24 -8.91 -3.27
C SER A 60 -9.35 -8.77 -2.03
N LYS A 61 -9.64 -9.52 -0.98
CA LYS A 61 -8.84 -9.50 0.26
C LYS A 61 -7.42 -9.98 0.01
N ALA A 62 -7.25 -11.01 -0.79
CA ALA A 62 -5.92 -11.51 -1.16
C ALA A 62 -5.15 -10.43 -1.94
N TYR A 63 -5.81 -9.76 -2.87
CA TYR A 63 -5.21 -8.68 -3.64
C TYR A 63 -4.79 -7.52 -2.74
N ILE A 64 -5.65 -7.11 -1.82
CA ILE A 64 -5.34 -6.05 -0.84
C ILE A 64 -4.15 -6.45 0.03
N ASN A 65 -4.10 -7.70 0.49
CA ASN A 65 -2.98 -8.19 1.28
C ASN A 65 -1.68 -8.14 0.49
N ASP A 66 -1.71 -8.50 -0.78
CA ASP A 66 -0.52 -8.43 -1.64
C ASP A 66 -0.05 -6.98 -1.80
N CYS A 67 -0.98 -6.05 -1.98
CA CYS A 67 -0.64 -4.63 -2.06
C CYS A 67 -0.02 -4.13 -0.75
N ASN A 68 -0.60 -4.53 0.38
CA ASN A 68 -0.07 -4.17 1.70
C ASN A 68 1.32 -4.73 1.92
N ASP A 69 1.55 -5.96 1.49
CA ASP A 69 2.88 -6.58 1.60
C ASP A 69 3.90 -5.83 0.76
N SER A 70 3.51 -5.42 -0.45
CA SER A 70 4.39 -4.63 -1.32
C SER A 70 4.75 -3.29 -0.68
N ILE A 71 3.76 -2.61 -0.09
CA ILE A 71 3.99 -1.35 0.63
C ILE A 71 4.94 -1.59 1.79
N ARG A 72 4.72 -2.66 2.53
CA ARG A 72 5.54 -3.00 3.70
C ARG A 72 7.00 -3.25 3.30
N VAL A 73 7.20 -4.00 2.22
CA VAL A 73 8.56 -4.30 1.71
C VAL A 73 9.25 -3.00 1.29
N ILE A 74 8.59 -2.16 0.52
CA ILE A 74 9.17 -0.89 0.06
C ILE A 74 9.51 0.00 1.25
N THR A 75 8.60 0.14 2.18
CA THR A 75 8.78 0.98 3.37
C THR A 75 9.96 0.49 4.20
N LYS A 76 10.01 -0.81 4.47
CA LYS A 76 11.07 -1.41 5.28
C LYS A 76 12.42 -1.28 4.61
N THR A 77 12.48 -1.48 3.33
CA THR A 77 13.74 -1.37 2.59
C THR A 77 14.25 0.06 2.58
N MET A 78 13.36 1.03 2.42
CA MET A 78 13.73 2.43 2.50
C MET A 78 14.22 2.81 3.89
N GLN A 79 13.55 2.32 4.93
CA GLN A 79 13.97 2.57 6.31
C GLN A 79 15.34 2.00 6.58
N ASN A 80 15.63 0.80 6.10
CA ASN A 80 16.95 0.18 6.25
C ASN A 80 18.01 0.98 5.52
N GLN A 81 17.72 1.45 4.33
CA GLN A 81 18.63 2.27 3.56
C GLN A 81 18.93 3.59 4.26
N LEU A 82 17.91 4.24 4.80
CA LEU A 82 18.07 5.45 5.58
C LEU A 82 18.91 5.23 6.82
N LYS A 83 18.79 4.07 7.46
CA LYS A 83 19.62 3.71 8.60
C LYS A 83 21.09 3.62 8.23
N GLN A 84 21.39 3.04 7.09
CA GLN A 84 22.76 2.89 6.62
C GLN A 84 23.38 4.23 6.25
N GLU A 85 22.59 5.16 5.75
CA GLU A 85 23.04 6.45 5.29
C GLU A 85 22.93 7.55 6.35
N LYS A 86 22.24 7.29 7.45
CA LYS A 86 21.91 8.33 8.41
C LYS A 86 23.11 9.01 9.07
N ALA A 87 24.25 8.38 9.06
CA ALA A 87 25.47 8.97 9.62
C ALA A 87 26.05 10.05 8.73
N GLN A 88 25.55 10.19 7.53
CA GLN A 88 26.18 11.04 6.52
C GLN A 88 25.53 12.38 6.32
N GLU A 89 24.23 12.54 6.56
CA GLU A 89 23.58 13.80 6.21
C GLU A 89 22.32 14.09 7.01
N ASN A 90 22.17 15.37 7.37
CA ASN A 90 20.95 15.88 8.00
C ASN A 90 19.75 15.91 7.05
N SER A 91 19.99 15.97 5.75
CA SER A 91 18.93 15.96 4.75
C SER A 91 18.14 14.65 4.75
N LEU A 92 18.78 13.56 5.16
CA LEU A 92 18.13 12.26 5.25
C LEU A 92 17.05 12.23 6.34
N VAL A 93 17.21 13.05 7.37
CA VAL A 93 16.19 13.19 8.42
C VAL A 93 14.88 13.68 7.82
N SER A 94 14.96 14.63 6.88
CA SER A 94 13.80 15.17 6.21
C SER A 94 13.09 14.10 5.36
N LEU A 95 13.85 13.30 4.63
CA LEU A 95 13.29 12.20 3.83
C LEU A 95 12.63 11.14 4.71
N ARG A 96 13.28 10.85 5.83
CA ARG A 96 12.75 9.90 6.80
C ARG A 96 11.42 10.38 7.39
N ALA A 97 11.32 11.67 7.68
CA ALA A 97 10.09 12.27 8.16
C ALA A 97 8.98 12.17 7.11
N LYS A 98 9.31 12.42 5.83
CA LYS A 98 8.36 12.29 4.74
C LYS A 98 7.82 10.86 4.62
N LEU A 99 8.69 9.88 4.69
CA LEU A 99 8.29 8.48 4.62
C LEU A 99 7.40 8.10 5.80
N SER A 100 7.77 8.54 6.99
CA SER A 100 7.01 8.29 8.20
C SER A 100 5.60 8.90 8.10
N ASN A 101 5.51 10.12 7.61
CA ASN A 101 4.24 10.80 7.42
C ASN A 101 3.36 10.09 6.39
N LEU A 102 3.94 9.65 5.30
CA LEU A 102 3.21 8.91 4.27
C LEU A 102 2.65 7.59 4.82
N THR A 103 3.45 6.88 5.60
CA THR A 103 3.02 5.63 6.24
C THR A 103 1.88 5.89 7.21
N ALA A 104 1.97 6.97 8.00
CA ALA A 104 0.91 7.35 8.94
C ALA A 104 -0.38 7.71 8.21
N GLU A 105 -0.28 8.44 7.10
CA GLU A 105 -1.44 8.78 6.27
C GLU A 105 -2.11 7.53 5.72
N TYR A 106 -1.33 6.58 5.26
CA TYR A 106 -1.84 5.32 4.76
C TYR A 106 -2.59 4.56 5.85
N ASP A 107 -2.01 4.47 7.04
CA ASP A 107 -2.64 3.77 8.17
C ASP A 107 -3.95 4.45 8.58
N ALA A 108 -3.98 5.78 8.60
CA ALA A 108 -5.18 6.54 8.93
C ALA A 108 -6.29 6.31 7.91
N LEU A 109 -5.94 6.28 6.61
CA LEU A 109 -6.90 5.99 5.56
C LEU A 109 -7.48 4.59 5.70
N SER A 110 -6.63 3.61 5.99
CA SER A 110 -7.06 2.23 6.18
C SER A 110 -8.02 2.10 7.35
N GLU A 111 -7.75 2.80 8.46
CA GLU A 111 -8.63 2.80 9.62
C GLU A 111 -9.96 3.48 9.31
N ALA A 112 -9.93 4.62 8.64
CA ALA A 112 -11.13 5.34 8.26
C ALA A 112 -12.04 4.48 7.39
N GLU A 113 -11.47 3.74 6.46
CA GLU A 113 -12.23 2.84 5.60
C GLU A 113 -12.81 1.65 6.36
N ARG A 114 -12.07 1.12 7.33
CA ARG A 114 -12.56 0.02 8.16
C ARG A 114 -13.72 0.45 9.03
N ASN A 115 -13.73 1.68 9.49
CA ASN A 115 -14.76 2.23 10.36
C ASN A 115 -15.96 2.78 9.58
N ALA A 116 -15.81 2.97 8.30
CA ALA A 116 -16.92 3.40 7.44
C ALA A 116 -17.78 2.20 7.06
#